data_d52e3d11a59f10b8f0770f6b118266e4
#
_entry.id   d52e3d11a59f10b8f0770f6b118266e4
#
_cell.length_a   1.000
_cell.length_b   1.000
_cell.length_c   1.000
_cell.angle_alpha   90.00
_cell.angle_beta   90.00
_cell.angle_gamma   90.00
#
_symmetry.space_group_name_H-M   'P 1'
#
loop_
_entity.id
_entity.type
_entity.pdbx_description
1 polymer ?
#
loop_
_entity_poly.entity_id
_entity_poly.type
_entity_poly.pdbx_seq_one_letter_code
_entity_poly.pdbx_strand_id
1 'polypeptide(L)'
;MKLWLKQTLITLAVILLSVSLCLYFFVAKETDGLIQQAIQNGERDTAVFCDHLSTLDRTSSTSYDADGVARQSLIQYTFSTYAHLLQTGACSWSLVMDGRYFYNTAVHDPLSVLPMAEEIITASRIVETDGTHLLIYAQNMTVLQTPITVYRTANIDETYLHIDDLTRMAQLSLLGCLLLCGILLPLILRKTLKPLRKLTRVSEKIAGGDYALRSQIHTGDEVGDLSCSFDYMAETVEQKISDLEETARRREMLLGALTHEMKTPMTAIIGFSGSLLSMPLTEEGRLEAAHEIHEAAKRTERLSQKMMQLISMQENLLVLKKSIDARELLEKVCAAMTQAAEGKRIELQTDLRADTLTGDVDLLFSLLTNLTDNAIKASPENTIIRLTATQGRDTQTLTVIDQGSGIPADKIALVTEPFYRVDKARSRKLGGAGLGLSLCQMIAQAHGGRLEIQSEIGKGTAISMIWPLEEKHHE
;
A
#
# COMPACT_ATOMS: atom_id res chain seq x y z
N MET A 1 -15.82 10.02 -16.22
CA MET A 1 -16.74 9.95 -15.06
C MET A 1 -15.93 9.63 -13.81
N LYS A 2 -16.10 10.36 -12.70
CA LYS A 2 -15.30 10.15 -11.48
C LYS A 2 -15.62 8.78 -10.88
N LEU A 3 -14.62 8.06 -10.36
CA LEU A 3 -14.74 6.69 -9.86
C LEU A 3 -15.90 6.50 -8.85
N TRP A 4 -16.06 7.45 -7.92
CA TRP A 4 -17.14 7.41 -6.94
C TRP A 4 -18.54 7.45 -7.59
N LEU A 5 -18.71 8.18 -8.70
CA LEU A 5 -19.99 8.26 -9.41
C LEU A 5 -20.30 6.93 -10.13
N LYS A 6 -19.28 6.30 -10.71
CA LYS A 6 -19.42 4.98 -11.34
C LYS A 6 -19.82 3.92 -10.31
N GLN A 7 -19.15 3.88 -9.17
CA GLN A 7 -19.48 2.95 -8.08
C GLN A 7 -20.89 3.21 -7.51
N THR A 8 -21.25 4.49 -7.27
CA THR A 8 -22.61 4.83 -6.79
C THR A 8 -23.69 4.33 -7.73
N LEU A 9 -23.52 4.51 -9.04
CA LEU A 9 -24.50 4.05 -10.02
C LEU A 9 -24.61 2.52 -10.07
N ILE A 10 -23.48 1.81 -10.01
CA ILE A 10 -23.50 0.34 -10.03
C ILE A 10 -24.16 -0.21 -8.76
N THR A 11 -23.75 0.26 -7.56
CA THR A 11 -24.33 -0.22 -6.31
C THR A 11 -25.82 0.14 -6.19
N LEU A 12 -26.21 1.34 -6.62
CA LEU A 12 -27.61 1.74 -6.65
C LEU A 12 -28.44 0.83 -7.57
N ALA A 13 -27.94 0.51 -8.76
CA ALA A 13 -28.61 -0.39 -9.70
C ALA A 13 -28.78 -1.80 -9.12
N VAL A 14 -27.75 -2.34 -8.44
CA VAL A 14 -27.80 -3.66 -7.81
C VAL A 14 -28.82 -3.69 -6.67
N ILE A 15 -28.80 -2.67 -5.79
CA ILE A 15 -29.74 -2.56 -4.67
C ILE A 15 -31.19 -2.46 -5.22
N LEU A 16 -31.39 -1.61 -6.23
CA LEU A 16 -32.69 -1.41 -6.83
C LEU A 16 -33.26 -2.68 -7.46
N LEU A 17 -32.42 -3.43 -8.19
CA LEU A 17 -32.79 -4.71 -8.78
C LEU A 17 -33.16 -5.73 -7.68
N SER A 18 -32.35 -5.86 -6.64
CA SER A 18 -32.59 -6.83 -5.57
C SER A 18 -33.84 -6.52 -4.76
N VAL A 19 -34.06 -5.25 -4.40
CA VAL A 19 -35.25 -4.81 -3.66
C VAL A 19 -36.51 -4.97 -4.52
N SER A 20 -36.46 -4.60 -5.80
CA SER A 20 -37.58 -4.77 -6.72
C SER A 20 -37.95 -6.25 -6.89
N LEU A 21 -36.96 -7.13 -7.01
CA LEU A 21 -37.19 -8.57 -7.12
C LEU A 21 -37.81 -9.14 -5.83
N CYS A 22 -37.31 -8.77 -4.67
CA CYS A 22 -37.86 -9.18 -3.38
C CYS A 22 -39.30 -8.73 -3.21
N LEU A 23 -39.60 -7.44 -3.53
CA LEU A 23 -40.96 -6.90 -3.43
C LEU A 23 -41.91 -7.59 -4.41
N TYR A 24 -41.45 -7.85 -5.64
CA TYR A 24 -42.23 -8.61 -6.62
C TYR A 24 -42.62 -9.99 -6.09
N PHE A 25 -41.68 -10.78 -5.59
CA PHE A 25 -41.98 -12.10 -5.06
C PHE A 25 -42.87 -12.04 -3.81
N PHE A 26 -42.65 -11.04 -2.96
CA PHE A 26 -43.48 -10.84 -1.76
C PHE A 26 -44.94 -10.55 -2.15
N VAL A 27 -45.16 -9.55 -3.02
CA VAL A 27 -46.51 -9.17 -3.48
C VAL A 27 -47.18 -10.34 -4.21
N ALA A 28 -46.46 -11.04 -5.11
CA ALA A 28 -46.99 -12.18 -5.81
C ALA A 28 -47.43 -13.30 -4.85
N LYS A 29 -46.61 -13.63 -3.85
CA LYS A 29 -46.95 -14.66 -2.85
C LYS A 29 -48.14 -14.30 -1.99
N GLU A 30 -48.19 -13.04 -1.52
CA GLU A 30 -49.33 -12.58 -0.70
C GLU A 30 -50.64 -12.50 -1.51
N THR A 31 -50.55 -12.08 -2.78
CA THR A 31 -51.68 -12.11 -3.72
C THR A 31 -52.23 -13.49 -3.92
N ASP A 32 -51.35 -14.47 -4.21
CA ASP A 32 -51.74 -15.89 -4.32
C ASP A 32 -52.36 -16.39 -3.01
N GLY A 33 -51.79 -16.02 -1.87
CA GLY A 33 -52.31 -16.42 -0.54
C GLY A 33 -53.73 -15.89 -0.27
N LEU A 34 -53.98 -14.61 -0.58
CA LEU A 34 -55.30 -13.99 -0.40
C LEU A 34 -56.36 -14.61 -1.33
N ILE A 35 -55.99 -14.87 -2.61
CA ILE A 35 -56.88 -15.52 -3.53
C ILE A 35 -57.18 -16.96 -3.12
N GLN A 36 -56.20 -17.75 -2.72
CA GLN A 36 -56.39 -19.10 -2.23
C GLN A 36 -57.24 -19.13 -0.96
N GLN A 37 -57.08 -18.18 -0.05
CA GLN A 37 -57.93 -18.06 1.13
C GLN A 37 -59.38 -17.77 0.77
N ALA A 38 -59.63 -16.87 -0.21
CA ALA A 38 -60.98 -16.59 -0.68
C ALA A 38 -61.63 -17.86 -1.30
N ILE A 39 -60.90 -18.65 -2.08
CA ILE A 39 -61.33 -19.91 -2.66
C ILE A 39 -61.66 -20.93 -1.54
N GLN A 40 -60.76 -21.13 -0.58
CA GLN A 40 -60.95 -22.06 0.54
C GLN A 40 -62.16 -21.69 1.41
N ASN A 41 -62.35 -20.39 1.65
CA ASN A 41 -63.55 -19.91 2.37
C ASN A 41 -64.82 -20.25 1.55
N GLY A 42 -64.78 -20.03 0.25
CA GLY A 42 -65.88 -20.42 -0.66
C GLY A 42 -66.18 -21.90 -0.65
N GLU A 43 -65.18 -22.72 -0.67
CA GLU A 43 -65.28 -24.18 -0.58
C GLU A 43 -65.90 -24.64 0.73
N ARG A 44 -65.38 -24.09 1.86
CA ARG A 44 -65.87 -24.42 3.19
C ARG A 44 -67.34 -24.04 3.35
N ASP A 45 -67.71 -22.83 2.95
CA ASP A 45 -69.10 -22.36 3.07
C ASP A 45 -70.03 -23.16 2.23
N THR A 46 -69.65 -23.55 1.00
CA THR A 46 -70.44 -24.39 0.12
C THR A 46 -70.55 -25.81 0.64
N ALA A 47 -69.46 -26.37 1.21
CA ALA A 47 -69.48 -27.70 1.83
C ALA A 47 -70.47 -27.79 3.00
N VAL A 48 -70.45 -26.77 3.89
CA VAL A 48 -71.42 -26.65 5.01
C VAL A 48 -72.85 -26.57 4.49
N PHE A 49 -73.07 -25.76 3.43
CA PHE A 49 -74.38 -25.65 2.81
C PHE A 49 -74.86 -27.00 2.20
N CYS A 50 -74.01 -27.68 1.49
CA CYS A 50 -74.30 -29.00 0.89
C CYS A 50 -74.52 -30.10 1.92
N ASP A 51 -73.80 -30.07 3.07
CA ASP A 51 -74.01 -30.99 4.17
C ASP A 51 -75.43 -30.80 4.77
N HIS A 52 -75.88 -29.58 4.93
CA HIS A 52 -77.27 -29.28 5.35
C HIS A 52 -78.30 -29.82 4.33
N LEU A 53 -78.07 -29.70 3.05
CA LEU A 53 -78.94 -30.28 2.00
C LEU A 53 -78.93 -31.81 2.08
N SER A 54 -77.81 -32.44 2.34
CA SER A 54 -77.69 -33.90 2.47
C SER A 54 -78.50 -34.48 3.65
N THR A 55 -78.79 -33.65 4.68
CA THR A 55 -79.65 -34.09 5.78
C THR A 55 -81.08 -34.45 5.34
N LEU A 56 -81.51 -33.90 4.20
CA LEU A 56 -82.80 -34.32 3.58
C LEU A 56 -82.81 -35.77 3.26
N ASP A 57 -81.71 -36.35 2.77
CA ASP A 57 -81.62 -37.80 2.47
C ASP A 57 -81.78 -38.65 3.76
N ARG A 58 -81.26 -38.14 4.89
CA ARG A 58 -81.30 -38.86 6.16
C ARG A 58 -82.69 -38.77 6.85
N THR A 59 -83.39 -37.64 6.70
CA THR A 59 -84.64 -37.36 7.39
C THR A 59 -85.86 -37.88 6.58
N SER A 60 -85.75 -37.94 5.25
CA SER A 60 -86.88 -38.30 4.37
C SER A 60 -86.85 -39.75 3.91
N SER A 61 -85.84 -40.56 4.29
CA SER A 61 -85.64 -41.95 3.83
C SER A 61 -86.81 -42.96 4.23
N THR A 62 -87.78 -42.53 5.04
CA THR A 62 -88.83 -43.40 5.54
C THR A 62 -90.27 -43.14 4.98
N SER A 63 -90.48 -42.16 4.08
CA SER A 63 -91.87 -41.83 3.74
C SER A 63 -92.09 -41.29 2.26
N TYR A 64 -91.13 -41.23 1.38
CA TYR A 64 -91.36 -40.57 0.09
C TYR A 64 -91.11 -41.54 -1.12
N ASP A 65 -92.16 -42.23 -1.49
CA ASP A 65 -92.37 -42.75 -2.88
C ASP A 65 -93.02 -41.61 -3.70
N ALA A 66 -92.45 -40.38 -3.61
CA ALA A 66 -93.03 -39.19 -4.18
C ALA A 66 -92.63 -39.02 -5.64
N ASP A 67 -93.58 -38.61 -6.50
CA ASP A 67 -93.29 -38.16 -7.86
C ASP A 67 -92.10 -37.23 -7.95
N GLY A 68 -91.36 -37.30 -9.04
CA GLY A 68 -90.15 -36.48 -9.25
C GLY A 68 -90.39 -34.99 -9.00
N VAL A 69 -91.57 -34.41 -9.27
CA VAL A 69 -91.97 -33.04 -9.05
C VAL A 69 -92.01 -32.68 -7.57
N ALA A 70 -92.52 -33.58 -6.72
CA ALA A 70 -92.59 -33.36 -5.27
C ALA A 70 -91.14 -33.31 -4.64
N ARG A 71 -90.22 -34.15 -5.11
CA ARG A 71 -88.83 -34.16 -4.71
C ARG A 71 -88.12 -32.87 -5.08
N GLN A 72 -88.29 -32.39 -6.31
CA GLN A 72 -87.69 -31.11 -6.78
C GLN A 72 -88.23 -29.92 -5.95
N SER A 73 -89.54 -29.92 -5.69
CA SER A 73 -90.16 -28.84 -4.87
C SER A 73 -89.61 -28.80 -3.40
N LEU A 74 -89.40 -30.00 -2.81
CA LEU A 74 -88.80 -30.08 -1.45
C LEU A 74 -87.35 -29.60 -1.43
N ILE A 75 -86.56 -30.05 -2.42
CA ILE A 75 -85.16 -29.58 -2.55
C ILE A 75 -85.12 -28.06 -2.73
N GLN A 76 -85.97 -27.53 -3.62
CA GLN A 76 -86.04 -26.09 -3.88
C GLN A 76 -86.45 -25.30 -2.63
N TYR A 77 -87.44 -25.74 -1.92
CA TYR A 77 -87.91 -25.10 -0.68
C TYR A 77 -86.81 -25.09 0.40
N THR A 78 -86.18 -26.23 0.62
CA THR A 78 -85.13 -26.34 1.65
C THR A 78 -83.90 -25.49 1.22
N PHE A 79 -83.52 -25.57 -0.05
CA PHE A 79 -82.44 -24.76 -0.61
C PHE A 79 -82.71 -23.26 -0.41
N SER A 80 -83.90 -22.78 -0.77
CA SER A 80 -84.26 -21.36 -0.66
C SER A 80 -84.25 -20.89 0.79
N THR A 81 -84.71 -21.75 1.74
CA THR A 81 -84.71 -21.42 3.17
C THR A 81 -83.32 -21.29 3.71
N TYR A 82 -82.41 -22.24 3.42
CA TYR A 82 -81.02 -22.18 3.84
C TYR A 82 -80.24 -21.08 3.11
N ALA A 83 -80.46 -20.88 1.80
CA ALA A 83 -79.89 -19.83 1.04
C ALA A 83 -80.22 -18.44 1.63
N HIS A 84 -81.48 -18.27 2.05
CA HIS A 84 -81.92 -17.03 2.70
C HIS A 84 -81.27 -16.81 4.09
N LEU A 85 -81.07 -17.90 4.84
CA LEU A 85 -80.43 -17.82 6.17
C LEU A 85 -78.92 -17.54 6.07
N LEU A 86 -78.24 -18.02 5.00
CA LEU A 86 -76.81 -17.88 4.77
C LEU A 86 -76.51 -16.71 3.81
N GLN A 87 -77.53 -16.01 3.33
CA GLN A 87 -77.34 -14.85 2.48
C GLN A 87 -76.76 -13.66 3.29
N THR A 88 -75.48 -13.63 3.43
CA THR A 88 -74.76 -12.42 3.83
C THR A 88 -74.61 -11.51 2.62
N GLY A 89 -74.79 -10.22 2.74
CA GLY A 89 -74.93 -9.26 1.64
C GLY A 89 -73.89 -9.30 0.51
N ALA A 90 -72.81 -10.11 0.67
CA ALA A 90 -71.72 -10.31 -0.28
C ALA A 90 -71.80 -11.67 -1.07
N CYS A 91 -72.75 -12.55 -0.73
CA CYS A 91 -72.86 -13.87 -1.31
C CYS A 91 -74.24 -14.14 -1.88
N SER A 92 -74.33 -14.75 -3.02
CA SER A 92 -75.57 -15.22 -3.63
C SER A 92 -75.48 -16.75 -3.94
N TRP A 93 -76.61 -17.40 -3.91
CA TRP A 93 -76.74 -18.83 -4.08
C TRP A 93 -77.67 -19.15 -5.25
N SER A 94 -77.27 -20.17 -6.04
CA SER A 94 -78.12 -20.66 -7.13
C SER A 94 -78.16 -22.19 -7.13
N LEU A 95 -79.33 -22.73 -7.39
CA LEU A 95 -79.60 -24.17 -7.54
C LEU A 95 -79.95 -24.47 -8.98
N VAL A 96 -79.25 -25.41 -9.57
CA VAL A 96 -79.50 -25.93 -10.92
C VAL A 96 -79.85 -27.43 -10.86
N MET A 97 -80.86 -27.81 -11.55
CA MET A 97 -81.27 -29.17 -11.73
C MET A 97 -81.59 -29.35 -13.24
N ASP A 98 -81.17 -30.43 -13.86
CA ASP A 98 -81.40 -30.72 -15.30
C ASP A 98 -81.07 -29.54 -16.24
N GLY A 99 -79.98 -28.78 -15.90
CA GLY A 99 -79.54 -27.63 -16.68
C GLY A 99 -80.46 -26.37 -16.55
N ARG A 100 -81.39 -26.33 -15.59
CA ARG A 100 -82.30 -25.24 -15.37
C ARG A 100 -82.18 -24.70 -13.93
N TYR A 101 -82.37 -23.37 -13.73
CA TYR A 101 -82.42 -22.77 -12.40
C TYR A 101 -83.74 -23.09 -11.74
N PHE A 102 -83.64 -23.65 -10.58
CA PHE A 102 -84.78 -23.83 -9.64
C PHE A 102 -84.75 -22.72 -8.56
N TYR A 103 -83.58 -22.18 -8.29
CA TYR A 103 -83.41 -21.03 -7.42
C TYR A 103 -82.20 -20.23 -7.90
N ASN A 104 -82.31 -18.93 -7.94
CA ASN A 104 -81.19 -18.06 -8.29
C ASN A 104 -81.32 -16.68 -7.63
N THR A 105 -80.34 -16.31 -6.83
CA THR A 105 -80.21 -14.95 -6.26
C THR A 105 -78.99 -14.22 -6.83
N ALA A 106 -78.21 -14.87 -7.71
CA ALA A 106 -77.06 -14.24 -8.31
C ALA A 106 -77.48 -13.21 -9.38
N VAL A 107 -76.84 -12.08 -9.41
CA VAL A 107 -77.03 -11.00 -10.38
C VAL A 107 -76.53 -11.46 -11.75
N HIS A 108 -75.43 -12.20 -11.76
CA HIS A 108 -74.82 -12.75 -13.00
C HIS A 108 -75.12 -14.23 -13.12
N ASP A 109 -75.25 -14.72 -14.33
CA ASP A 109 -75.55 -16.13 -14.59
C ASP A 109 -74.36 -17.03 -14.32
N PRO A 110 -74.29 -17.77 -13.16
CA PRO A 110 -73.14 -18.59 -12.82
C PRO A 110 -73.03 -19.83 -13.71
N LEU A 111 -74.10 -20.32 -14.29
CA LEU A 111 -74.10 -21.49 -15.16
C LEU A 111 -73.42 -21.19 -16.51
N SER A 112 -73.61 -19.99 -17.04
CA SER A 112 -72.97 -19.57 -18.29
C SER A 112 -71.45 -19.37 -18.12
N VAL A 113 -71.03 -18.98 -16.93
CA VAL A 113 -69.61 -18.67 -16.58
C VAL A 113 -68.83 -19.92 -16.22
N LEU A 114 -69.45 -20.82 -15.44
CA LEU A 114 -68.88 -22.05 -14.93
C LEU A 114 -69.78 -23.24 -15.17
N PRO A 115 -69.94 -23.72 -16.42
CA PRO A 115 -70.74 -24.93 -16.69
C PRO A 115 -70.07 -26.15 -16.04
N MET A 116 -70.86 -26.89 -15.25
CA MET A 116 -70.37 -28.09 -14.56
C MET A 116 -70.71 -29.33 -15.34
N ALA A 117 -69.75 -30.20 -15.67
CA ALA A 117 -69.93 -31.50 -16.16
C ALA A 117 -70.29 -32.45 -15.00
N GLU A 118 -71.12 -33.53 -15.29
CA GLU A 118 -71.52 -34.46 -14.25
C GLU A 118 -70.40 -35.17 -13.52
N GLU A 119 -69.25 -35.32 -14.14
CA GLU A 119 -68.03 -35.95 -13.58
C GLU A 119 -67.25 -35.07 -12.63
N ILE A 120 -67.47 -33.75 -12.64
CA ILE A 120 -66.74 -32.77 -11.82
C ILE A 120 -67.48 -32.54 -10.51
N ILE A 121 -66.85 -32.89 -9.39
CA ILE A 121 -67.48 -32.72 -8.06
C ILE A 121 -67.49 -31.25 -7.63
N THR A 122 -66.36 -30.57 -7.80
CA THR A 122 -66.22 -29.14 -7.39
C THR A 122 -65.43 -28.38 -8.45
N ALA A 123 -65.80 -27.13 -8.65
CA ALA A 123 -65.02 -26.20 -9.50
C ALA A 123 -65.13 -24.75 -8.94
N SER A 124 -64.10 -23.95 -9.21
CA SER A 124 -64.16 -22.54 -8.88
C SER A 124 -63.60 -21.69 -10.02
N ARG A 125 -64.14 -20.48 -10.19
CA ARG A 125 -63.66 -19.54 -11.19
C ARG A 125 -63.85 -18.10 -10.67
N ILE A 126 -62.80 -17.29 -10.89
CA ILE A 126 -62.88 -15.85 -10.66
C ILE A 126 -63.20 -15.17 -11.99
N VAL A 127 -64.14 -14.25 -11.99
CA VAL A 127 -64.60 -13.52 -13.16
C VAL A 127 -64.73 -12.04 -12.80
N GLU A 128 -64.27 -11.18 -13.66
CA GLU A 128 -64.51 -9.74 -13.60
C GLU A 128 -65.73 -9.40 -14.47
N THR A 129 -66.73 -8.82 -13.88
CA THR A 129 -67.98 -8.40 -14.56
C THR A 129 -68.41 -7.02 -14.02
N ASP A 130 -68.64 -6.08 -14.90
CA ASP A 130 -69.08 -4.70 -14.56
C ASP A 130 -68.18 -4.02 -13.49
N GLY A 131 -66.85 -4.35 -13.51
CA GLY A 131 -65.86 -3.75 -12.59
C GLY A 131 -65.89 -4.41 -11.21
N THR A 132 -66.62 -5.52 -11.00
CA THR A 132 -66.64 -6.30 -9.78
C THR A 132 -65.97 -7.65 -9.98
N HIS A 133 -65.24 -8.10 -8.97
CA HIS A 133 -64.56 -9.41 -8.99
C HIS A 133 -65.46 -10.43 -8.27
N LEU A 134 -65.94 -11.41 -9.02
CA LEU A 134 -66.80 -12.43 -8.50
C LEU A 134 -66.07 -13.77 -8.46
N LEU A 135 -66.06 -14.41 -7.31
CA LEU A 135 -65.65 -15.80 -7.14
C LEU A 135 -66.90 -16.69 -7.23
N ILE A 136 -66.97 -17.47 -8.32
CA ILE A 136 -68.04 -18.48 -8.49
C ILE A 136 -67.44 -19.81 -8.08
N TYR A 137 -68.10 -20.45 -7.13
CA TYR A 137 -67.81 -21.80 -6.68
C TYR A 137 -69.00 -22.69 -6.99
N ALA A 138 -68.79 -23.89 -7.56
CA ALA A 138 -69.82 -24.82 -7.93
C ALA A 138 -69.53 -26.21 -7.35
N GLN A 139 -70.56 -26.87 -6.86
CA GLN A 139 -70.49 -28.24 -6.33
C GLN A 139 -71.66 -29.08 -6.87
N ASN A 140 -71.33 -30.22 -7.50
CA ASN A 140 -72.28 -31.23 -7.88
C ASN A 140 -72.53 -32.17 -6.68
N MET A 141 -73.79 -32.52 -6.47
CA MET A 141 -74.21 -33.49 -5.49
C MET A 141 -75.52 -34.13 -5.85
N THR A 142 -75.85 -35.24 -5.23
CA THR A 142 -77.14 -35.91 -5.41
C THR A 142 -77.95 -35.85 -4.13
N VAL A 143 -79.15 -35.32 -4.19
CA VAL A 143 -80.08 -35.22 -3.08
C VAL A 143 -81.39 -35.82 -3.45
N LEU A 144 -81.93 -36.75 -2.65
CA LEU A 144 -83.17 -37.53 -2.95
C LEU A 144 -83.14 -38.15 -4.32
N GLN A 145 -81.98 -38.75 -4.71
CA GLN A 145 -81.76 -39.37 -6.02
C GLN A 145 -81.81 -38.36 -7.21
N THR A 146 -81.87 -37.07 -6.97
CA THR A 146 -81.87 -36.04 -8.02
C THR A 146 -80.46 -35.37 -8.07
N PRO A 147 -79.80 -35.39 -9.28
CA PRO A 147 -78.54 -34.66 -9.40
C PRO A 147 -78.81 -33.16 -9.38
N ILE A 148 -78.02 -32.43 -8.56
CA ILE A 148 -78.12 -30.98 -8.39
C ILE A 148 -76.76 -30.36 -8.46
N THR A 149 -76.69 -29.13 -8.94
CA THR A 149 -75.50 -28.28 -8.86
C THR A 149 -75.79 -27.05 -8.01
N VAL A 150 -75.01 -26.90 -6.98
CA VAL A 150 -75.08 -25.72 -6.09
C VAL A 150 -74.02 -24.74 -6.54
N TYR A 151 -74.41 -23.51 -6.82
CA TYR A 151 -73.48 -22.40 -7.08
C TYR A 151 -73.50 -21.41 -5.92
N ARG A 152 -72.31 -21.01 -5.50
CA ARG A 152 -72.10 -19.88 -4.63
C ARG A 152 -71.33 -18.79 -5.38
N THR A 153 -71.88 -17.60 -5.51
CA THR A 153 -71.19 -16.42 -6.07
C THR A 153 -70.92 -15.42 -4.96
N ALA A 154 -69.67 -15.09 -4.79
CA ALA A 154 -69.25 -14.13 -3.77
C ALA A 154 -68.52 -12.96 -4.42
N ASN A 155 -68.77 -11.74 -3.97
CA ASN A 155 -68.00 -10.59 -4.32
C ASN A 155 -66.70 -10.63 -3.51
N ILE A 156 -65.54 -10.56 -4.22
CA ILE A 156 -64.19 -10.54 -3.64
C ILE A 156 -63.43 -9.22 -3.90
N ASP A 157 -64.14 -8.12 -4.19
CA ASP A 157 -63.53 -6.82 -4.43
C ASP A 157 -62.74 -6.34 -3.21
N GLU A 158 -63.14 -6.66 -1.98
CA GLU A 158 -62.39 -6.35 -0.75
C GLU A 158 -61.01 -7.03 -0.78
N THR A 159 -60.90 -8.28 -1.29
CA THR A 159 -59.62 -8.95 -1.47
C THR A 159 -58.76 -8.23 -2.48
N TYR A 160 -59.32 -7.77 -3.60
CA TYR A 160 -58.59 -6.99 -4.62
C TYR A 160 -58.19 -5.63 -4.13
N LEU A 161 -59.00 -4.93 -3.28
CA LEU A 161 -58.58 -3.70 -2.65
C LEU A 161 -57.37 -3.89 -1.72
N HIS A 162 -57.35 -4.99 -0.96
CA HIS A 162 -56.13 -5.34 -0.19
C HIS A 162 -54.90 -5.61 -1.04
N ILE A 163 -55.05 -6.27 -2.18
CA ILE A 163 -53.97 -6.49 -3.14
C ILE A 163 -53.45 -5.17 -3.74
N ASP A 164 -54.36 -4.25 -4.07
CA ASP A 164 -53.97 -2.90 -4.56
C ASP A 164 -53.24 -2.09 -3.50
N ASP A 165 -53.70 -2.13 -2.26
CA ASP A 165 -53.03 -1.46 -1.12
C ASP A 165 -51.63 -2.06 -0.87
N LEU A 166 -51.46 -3.38 -0.90
CA LEU A 166 -50.17 -4.03 -0.81
C LEU A 166 -49.21 -3.58 -1.96
N THR A 167 -49.75 -3.50 -3.16
CA THR A 167 -49.00 -3.07 -4.32
C THR A 167 -48.55 -1.61 -4.20
N ARG A 168 -49.43 -0.72 -3.76
CA ARG A 168 -49.09 0.69 -3.48
C ARG A 168 -48.06 0.83 -2.36
N MET A 169 -48.19 0.07 -1.27
CA MET A 169 -47.18 0.08 -0.20
C MET A 169 -45.82 -0.39 -0.69
N ALA A 170 -45.78 -1.44 -1.55
CA ALA A 170 -44.55 -1.93 -2.17
C ALA A 170 -43.90 -0.84 -3.07
N GLN A 171 -44.70 -0.14 -3.87
CA GLN A 171 -44.23 0.95 -4.72
C GLN A 171 -43.68 2.13 -3.91
N LEU A 172 -44.38 2.54 -2.84
CA LEU A 172 -43.92 3.61 -1.95
C LEU A 172 -42.63 3.23 -1.20
N SER A 173 -42.51 1.98 -0.75
CA SER A 173 -41.30 1.50 -0.08
C SER A 173 -40.10 1.45 -1.03
N LEU A 174 -40.31 1.06 -2.28
CA LEU A 174 -39.28 1.09 -3.33
C LEU A 174 -38.81 2.51 -3.62
N LEU A 175 -39.73 3.47 -3.74
CA LEU A 175 -39.42 4.87 -3.93
C LEU A 175 -38.64 5.46 -2.74
N GLY A 176 -39.06 5.14 -1.53
CA GLY A 176 -38.36 5.55 -0.29
C GLY A 176 -36.92 5.01 -0.22
N CYS A 177 -36.75 3.72 -0.54
CA CYS A 177 -35.45 3.08 -0.59
C CYS A 177 -34.53 3.77 -1.64
N LEU A 178 -35.07 4.07 -2.81
CA LEU A 178 -34.33 4.74 -3.90
C LEU A 178 -33.86 6.14 -3.50
N LEU A 179 -34.73 6.92 -2.88
CA LEU A 179 -34.37 8.27 -2.38
C LEU A 179 -33.31 8.20 -1.27
N LEU A 180 -33.49 7.31 -0.32
CA LEU A 180 -32.57 7.13 0.81
C LEU A 180 -31.18 6.69 0.31
N CYS A 181 -31.11 5.66 -0.52
CA CYS A 181 -29.85 5.17 -1.10
C CYS A 181 -29.22 6.22 -2.03
N GLY A 182 -30.02 6.94 -2.82
CA GLY A 182 -29.57 8.01 -3.70
C GLY A 182 -28.87 9.16 -2.99
N ILE A 183 -29.24 9.42 -1.73
CA ILE A 183 -28.63 10.47 -0.90
C ILE A 183 -27.45 9.91 -0.08
N LEU A 184 -27.65 8.81 0.64
CA LEU A 184 -26.66 8.30 1.59
C LEU A 184 -25.43 7.71 0.89
N LEU A 185 -25.62 6.94 -0.19
CA LEU A 185 -24.51 6.26 -0.87
C LEU A 185 -23.44 7.22 -1.40
N PRO A 186 -23.77 8.31 -2.12
CA PRO A 186 -22.77 9.27 -2.57
C PRO A 186 -22.09 10.02 -1.41
N LEU A 187 -22.78 10.26 -0.30
CA LEU A 187 -22.18 10.91 0.88
C LEU A 187 -21.12 10.01 1.51
N ILE A 188 -21.43 8.74 1.71
CA ILE A 188 -20.51 7.74 2.28
C ILE A 188 -19.30 7.57 1.35
N LEU A 189 -19.53 7.31 0.05
CA LEU A 189 -18.44 7.11 -0.92
C LEU A 189 -17.54 8.33 -1.11
N ARG A 190 -18.08 9.55 -1.03
CA ARG A 190 -17.24 10.76 -1.04
C ARG A 190 -16.35 10.86 0.18
N LYS A 191 -16.87 10.50 1.37
CA LYS A 191 -16.10 10.54 2.62
C LYS A 191 -14.97 9.51 2.62
N THR A 192 -15.24 8.28 2.20
CA THR A 192 -14.25 7.18 2.17
C THR A 192 -13.18 7.36 1.07
N LEU A 193 -13.52 7.97 -0.07
CA LEU A 193 -12.58 8.18 -1.17
C LEU A 193 -11.80 9.51 -1.11
N LYS A 194 -12.15 10.42 -0.19
CA LYS A 194 -11.44 11.70 -0.01
C LYS A 194 -9.97 11.51 0.40
N PRO A 195 -9.62 10.62 1.34
CA PRO A 195 -8.23 10.36 1.72
C PRO A 195 -7.37 9.85 0.54
N LEU A 196 -7.89 8.92 -0.27
CA LEU A 196 -7.16 8.39 -1.44
C LEU A 196 -6.80 9.49 -2.46
N ARG A 197 -7.68 10.47 -2.66
CA ARG A 197 -7.37 11.62 -3.52
C ARG A 197 -6.29 12.51 -2.93
N LYS A 198 -6.21 12.61 -1.58
CA LYS A 198 -5.13 13.34 -0.91
C LYS A 198 -3.80 12.63 -1.14
N LEU A 199 -3.76 11.28 -1.00
CA LEU A 199 -2.58 10.47 -1.30
C LEU A 199 -2.10 10.67 -2.74
N THR A 200 -3.00 10.60 -3.72
CA THR A 200 -2.65 10.83 -5.13
C THR A 200 -2.00 12.19 -5.35
N ARG A 201 -2.57 13.26 -4.77
CA ARG A 201 -1.99 14.62 -4.89
C ARG A 201 -0.62 14.76 -4.23
N VAL A 202 -0.43 14.12 -3.07
CA VAL A 202 0.87 14.13 -2.38
C VAL A 202 1.89 13.36 -3.22
N SER A 203 1.50 12.21 -3.78
CA SER A 203 2.34 11.43 -4.70
C SER A 203 2.78 12.24 -5.94
N GLU A 204 1.86 12.97 -6.57
CA GLU A 204 2.17 13.85 -7.71
C GLU A 204 3.18 14.94 -7.34
N LYS A 205 3.06 15.52 -6.15
CA LYS A 205 3.99 16.55 -5.68
C LYS A 205 5.37 15.98 -5.34
N ILE A 206 5.42 14.80 -4.69
CA ILE A 206 6.69 14.09 -4.43
C ILE A 206 7.38 13.75 -5.75
N ALA A 207 6.64 13.26 -6.76
CA ALA A 207 7.18 13.02 -8.09
C ALA A 207 7.66 14.31 -8.79
N GLY A 208 7.11 15.46 -8.44
CA GLY A 208 7.55 16.78 -8.88
C GLY A 208 8.76 17.35 -8.13
N GLY A 209 9.32 16.60 -7.16
CA GLY A 209 10.55 16.99 -6.43
C GLY A 209 10.33 17.50 -5.00
N ASP A 210 9.09 17.56 -4.51
CA ASP A 210 8.79 17.99 -3.13
C ASP A 210 8.75 16.77 -2.19
N TYR A 211 9.93 16.24 -1.87
CA TYR A 211 10.11 14.99 -1.10
C TYR A 211 9.76 15.12 0.38
N ALA A 212 9.68 16.35 0.93
CA ALA A 212 9.38 16.59 2.35
C ALA A 212 7.89 16.43 2.68
N LEU A 213 7.02 16.34 1.67
CA LEU A 213 5.60 16.20 1.87
C LEU A 213 5.23 14.83 2.43
N ARG A 214 4.21 14.82 3.33
CA ARG A 214 3.62 13.62 3.92
C ARG A 214 2.10 13.67 3.76
N SER A 215 1.48 12.52 3.70
CA SER A 215 0.04 12.39 3.53
C SER A 215 -0.74 12.89 4.75
N GLN A 216 -0.23 12.63 5.95
CA GLN A 216 -0.85 12.98 7.24
C GLN A 216 -2.32 12.52 7.32
N ILE A 217 -2.61 11.30 6.85
CA ILE A 217 -3.92 10.70 6.92
C ILE A 217 -3.89 9.69 8.07
N HIS A 218 -4.71 9.94 9.10
CA HIS A 218 -4.82 9.09 10.28
C HIS A 218 -6.26 8.56 10.33
N THR A 219 -6.53 7.50 9.56
CA THR A 219 -7.78 6.74 9.64
C THR A 219 -7.47 5.39 10.27
N GLY A 220 -8.42 4.82 11.02
CA GLY A 220 -8.24 3.51 11.66
C GLY A 220 -8.64 2.35 10.75
N ASP A 221 -8.41 2.47 9.44
CA ASP A 221 -8.77 1.51 8.39
C ASP A 221 -7.57 1.24 7.46
N GLU A 222 -7.77 0.41 6.45
CA GLU A 222 -6.75 0.05 5.46
C GLU A 222 -6.19 1.28 4.71
N VAL A 223 -6.94 2.38 4.67
CA VAL A 223 -6.46 3.64 4.08
C VAL A 223 -5.45 4.32 4.98
N GLY A 224 -5.62 4.21 6.30
CA GLY A 224 -4.64 4.64 7.29
C GLY A 224 -3.33 3.88 7.19
N ASP A 225 -3.40 2.54 7.08
CA ASP A 225 -2.24 1.67 6.92
C ASP A 225 -1.48 1.96 5.62
N LEU A 226 -2.23 2.17 4.53
CA LEU A 226 -1.65 2.58 3.24
C LEU A 226 -0.94 3.94 3.36
N SER A 227 -1.55 4.88 4.09
CA SER A 227 -0.97 6.21 4.35
C SER A 227 0.35 6.12 5.11
N CYS A 228 0.43 5.32 6.17
CA CYS A 228 1.65 5.08 6.94
C CYS A 228 2.76 4.48 6.07
N SER A 229 2.43 3.47 5.27
CA SER A 229 3.37 2.82 4.35
C SER A 229 3.88 3.79 3.27
N PHE A 230 3.00 4.65 2.77
CA PHE A 230 3.34 5.68 1.80
C PHE A 230 4.28 6.74 2.42
N ASP A 231 3.98 7.21 3.63
CA ASP A 231 4.81 8.22 4.32
C ASP A 231 6.20 7.66 4.67
N TYR A 232 6.31 6.37 5.06
CA TYR A 232 7.59 5.67 5.25
C TYR A 232 8.39 5.56 3.94
N MET A 233 7.73 5.23 2.84
CA MET A 233 8.38 5.21 1.52
C MET A 233 8.89 6.60 1.13
N ALA A 234 8.09 7.65 1.35
CA ALA A 234 8.46 9.03 1.06
C ALA A 234 9.68 9.48 1.89
N GLU A 235 9.76 9.10 3.17
CA GLU A 235 10.90 9.36 4.05
C GLU A 235 12.17 8.67 3.54
N THR A 236 12.05 7.41 3.14
CA THR A 236 13.18 6.63 2.58
C THR A 236 13.71 7.26 1.29
N VAL A 237 12.81 7.72 0.42
CA VAL A 237 13.17 8.41 -0.84
C VAL A 237 13.86 9.74 -0.55
N GLU A 238 13.31 10.56 0.35
CA GLU A 238 13.91 11.84 0.77
C GLU A 238 15.34 11.63 1.28
N GLN A 239 15.54 10.64 2.16
CA GLN A 239 16.86 10.32 2.71
C GLN A 239 17.83 9.91 1.60
N LYS A 240 17.40 9.03 0.66
CA LYS A 240 18.24 8.60 -0.45
C LYS A 240 18.62 9.72 -1.40
N ILE A 241 17.70 10.65 -1.67
CA ILE A 241 18.01 11.84 -2.49
C ILE A 241 19.02 12.72 -1.78
N SER A 242 18.85 12.99 -0.48
CA SER A 242 19.80 13.77 0.31
C SER A 242 21.20 13.15 0.31
N ASP A 243 21.29 11.82 0.51
CA ASP A 243 22.57 11.08 0.47
C ASP A 243 23.25 11.18 -0.91
N LEU A 244 22.44 11.09 -1.98
CA LEU A 244 22.95 11.24 -3.36
C LEU A 244 23.45 12.65 -3.66
N GLU A 245 22.72 13.68 -3.22
CA GLU A 245 23.11 15.08 -3.38
C GLU A 245 24.40 15.38 -2.62
N GLU A 246 24.54 14.87 -1.39
CA GLU A 246 25.76 15.03 -0.61
C GLU A 246 26.95 14.33 -1.31
N THR A 247 26.73 13.11 -1.80
CA THR A 247 27.77 12.38 -2.56
C THR A 247 28.16 13.10 -3.84
N ALA A 248 27.19 13.62 -4.60
CA ALA A 248 27.44 14.41 -5.80
C ALA A 248 28.25 15.68 -5.49
N ARG A 249 27.84 16.41 -4.43
CA ARG A 249 28.58 17.63 -3.99
C ARG A 249 30.01 17.31 -3.58
N ARG A 250 30.24 16.23 -2.85
CA ARG A 250 31.59 15.79 -2.47
C ARG A 250 32.43 15.47 -3.70
N ARG A 251 31.85 14.77 -4.72
CA ARG A 251 32.53 14.50 -5.99
C ARG A 251 32.89 15.78 -6.76
N GLU A 252 31.98 16.75 -6.83
CA GLU A 252 32.26 18.04 -7.50
C GLU A 252 33.39 18.81 -6.81
N MET A 253 33.39 18.88 -5.47
CA MET A 253 34.46 19.52 -4.72
C MET A 253 35.82 18.86 -4.98
N LEU A 254 35.87 17.52 -5.00
CA LEU A 254 37.08 16.76 -5.29
C LEU A 254 37.60 17.06 -6.71
N LEU A 255 36.74 17.06 -7.72
CA LEU A 255 37.11 17.37 -9.11
C LEU A 255 37.59 18.82 -9.25
N GLY A 256 36.94 19.76 -8.63
CA GLY A 256 37.33 21.17 -8.64
C GLY A 256 38.71 21.39 -8.00
N ALA A 257 38.94 20.78 -6.83
CA ALA A 257 40.23 20.87 -6.15
C ALA A 257 41.36 20.17 -6.92
N LEU A 258 41.07 19.00 -7.52
CA LEU A 258 42.03 18.29 -8.39
C LEU A 258 42.45 19.15 -9.59
N THR A 259 41.46 19.74 -10.27
CA THR A 259 41.71 20.61 -11.43
C THR A 259 42.64 21.77 -11.03
N HIS A 260 42.40 22.38 -9.87
CA HIS A 260 43.22 23.47 -9.37
C HIS A 260 44.66 23.04 -9.02
N GLU A 261 44.83 21.89 -8.34
CA GLU A 261 46.14 21.38 -7.92
C GLU A 261 46.94 20.81 -9.11
N MET A 262 46.29 20.35 -10.19
CA MET A 262 46.95 19.95 -11.46
C MET A 262 47.34 21.15 -12.31
N LYS A 263 46.56 22.22 -12.33
CA LYS A 263 46.84 23.42 -13.12
C LYS A 263 48.19 24.05 -12.76
N THR A 264 48.50 24.09 -11.46
CA THR A 264 49.74 24.73 -10.98
C THR A 264 51.03 24.09 -11.51
N PRO A 265 51.30 22.78 -11.36
CA PRO A 265 52.48 22.13 -11.91
C PRO A 265 52.47 22.12 -13.44
N MET A 266 51.31 21.96 -14.10
CA MET A 266 51.23 22.05 -15.56
C MET A 266 51.60 23.42 -16.08
N THR A 267 51.21 24.49 -15.42
CA THR A 267 51.64 25.87 -15.76
C THR A 267 53.14 26.05 -15.61
N ALA A 268 53.74 25.47 -14.56
CA ALA A 268 55.20 25.52 -14.36
C ALA A 268 55.93 24.74 -15.51
N ILE A 269 55.51 23.54 -15.84
CA ILE A 269 56.06 22.73 -16.95
C ILE A 269 55.99 23.52 -18.25
N ILE A 270 54.82 24.08 -18.58
CA ILE A 270 54.64 24.86 -19.83
C ILE A 270 55.49 26.13 -19.81
N GLY A 271 55.53 26.86 -18.68
CA GLY A 271 56.32 28.10 -18.56
C GLY A 271 57.81 27.86 -18.74
N PHE A 272 58.38 26.93 -17.95
CA PHE A 272 59.80 26.62 -18.03
C PHE A 272 60.20 25.96 -19.38
N SER A 273 59.36 25.09 -19.95
CA SER A 273 59.62 24.55 -21.27
C SER A 273 59.56 25.63 -22.37
N GLY A 274 58.61 26.59 -22.25
CA GLY A 274 58.53 27.75 -23.14
C GLY A 274 59.79 28.63 -23.05
N SER A 275 60.33 28.84 -21.82
CA SER A 275 61.59 29.58 -21.62
C SER A 275 62.78 28.89 -22.22
N LEU A 276 62.86 27.55 -22.12
CA LEU A 276 63.93 26.76 -22.78
C LEU A 276 63.89 26.85 -24.31
N LEU A 277 62.70 27.00 -24.90
CA LEU A 277 62.49 27.04 -26.35
C LEU A 277 62.71 28.46 -26.95
N SER A 278 62.37 29.53 -26.20
CA SER A 278 62.22 30.88 -26.76
C SER A 278 63.24 31.91 -26.22
N MET A 279 63.96 31.60 -25.14
CA MET A 279 64.89 32.53 -24.52
C MET A 279 66.33 32.03 -24.59
N PRO A 280 67.36 32.93 -24.84
CA PRO A 280 68.75 32.60 -24.68
C PRO A 280 69.07 32.47 -23.20
N LEU A 281 69.05 31.27 -22.63
CA LEU A 281 69.43 31.02 -21.26
C LEU A 281 70.90 30.65 -21.11
N THR A 282 71.48 31.00 -19.97
CA THR A 282 72.75 30.48 -19.50
C THR A 282 72.67 28.97 -19.26
N GLU A 283 73.80 28.28 -19.19
CA GLU A 283 73.83 26.82 -18.93
C GLU A 283 73.18 26.51 -17.54
N GLU A 284 73.45 27.36 -16.53
CA GLU A 284 72.80 27.30 -15.23
C GLU A 284 71.30 27.49 -15.33
N GLY A 285 70.82 28.48 -16.11
CA GLY A 285 69.40 28.74 -16.31
C GLY A 285 68.65 27.57 -17.05
N ARG A 286 69.37 26.88 -17.94
CA ARG A 286 68.83 25.67 -18.62
C ARG A 286 68.69 24.52 -17.64
N LEU A 287 69.69 24.30 -16.79
CA LEU A 287 69.65 23.23 -15.79
C LEU A 287 68.57 23.52 -14.74
N GLU A 288 68.39 24.75 -14.31
CA GLU A 288 67.35 25.18 -13.36
C GLU A 288 65.96 24.96 -13.98
N ALA A 289 65.72 25.38 -15.23
CA ALA A 289 64.45 25.17 -15.92
C ALA A 289 64.11 23.67 -16.11
N ALA A 290 65.15 22.88 -16.50
CA ALA A 290 65.00 21.43 -16.61
C ALA A 290 64.66 20.76 -15.27
N HIS A 291 65.28 21.22 -14.18
CA HIS A 291 65.04 20.75 -12.83
C HIS A 291 63.60 21.09 -12.37
N GLU A 292 63.12 22.31 -12.60
CA GLU A 292 61.78 22.74 -12.28
C GLU A 292 60.69 21.97 -13.05
N ILE A 293 60.95 21.69 -14.35
CA ILE A 293 60.05 20.81 -15.16
C ILE A 293 60.01 19.43 -14.56
N HIS A 294 61.15 18.84 -14.18
CA HIS A 294 61.22 17.50 -13.64
C HIS A 294 60.48 17.39 -12.31
N GLU A 295 60.69 18.37 -11.40
CA GLU A 295 60.00 18.41 -10.09
C GLU A 295 58.47 18.61 -10.26
N ALA A 296 58.03 19.46 -11.18
CA ALA A 296 56.64 19.68 -11.48
C ALA A 296 55.98 18.40 -12.09
N ALA A 297 56.68 17.67 -12.97
CA ALA A 297 56.22 16.40 -13.52
C ALA A 297 56.10 15.31 -12.45
N LYS A 298 57.12 15.14 -11.59
CA LYS A 298 57.06 14.22 -10.43
C LYS A 298 55.94 14.57 -9.47
N ARG A 299 55.68 15.85 -9.25
CA ARG A 299 54.54 16.29 -8.40
C ARG A 299 53.20 15.91 -9.01
N THR A 300 53.06 16.04 -10.36
CA THR A 300 51.85 15.67 -11.07
C THR A 300 51.60 14.15 -11.00
N GLU A 301 52.67 13.37 -11.19
CA GLU A 301 52.62 11.90 -11.09
C GLU A 301 52.17 11.48 -9.68
N ARG A 302 52.80 11.99 -8.63
CA ARG A 302 52.39 11.70 -7.22
C ARG A 302 50.95 12.08 -6.94
N LEU A 303 50.47 13.21 -7.45
CA LEU A 303 49.09 13.65 -7.33
C LEU A 303 48.12 12.67 -7.99
N SER A 304 48.44 12.25 -9.23
CA SER A 304 47.67 11.29 -10.00
C SER A 304 47.59 9.93 -9.31
N GLN A 305 48.72 9.40 -8.80
CA GLN A 305 48.73 8.12 -8.05
C GLN A 305 47.86 8.17 -6.79
N LYS A 306 47.99 9.25 -5.98
CA LYS A 306 47.14 9.43 -4.78
C LYS A 306 45.66 9.55 -5.13
N MET A 307 45.32 10.19 -6.22
CA MET A 307 43.95 10.30 -6.68
C MET A 307 43.38 8.96 -7.12
N MET A 308 44.18 8.16 -7.88
CA MET A 308 43.77 6.81 -8.26
C MET A 308 43.53 5.91 -7.05
N GLN A 309 44.37 6.00 -6.00
CA GLN A 309 44.16 5.29 -4.76
C GLN A 309 42.86 5.71 -4.06
N LEU A 310 42.57 7.02 -4.02
CA LEU A 310 41.31 7.52 -3.42
C LEU A 310 40.08 7.02 -4.17
N ILE A 311 40.10 7.05 -5.52
CA ILE A 311 38.98 6.56 -6.36
C ILE A 311 38.80 5.05 -6.18
N SER A 312 39.88 4.27 -6.26
CA SER A 312 39.84 2.83 -6.10
C SER A 312 39.29 2.39 -4.73
N MET A 313 39.62 3.14 -3.69
CA MET A 313 39.09 2.85 -2.34
C MET A 313 37.63 3.24 -2.16
N GLN A 314 37.13 4.24 -2.91
CA GLN A 314 35.69 4.58 -2.88
C GLN A 314 34.82 3.52 -3.58
N GLU A 315 35.35 2.83 -4.57
CA GLU A 315 34.63 1.82 -5.34
C GLU A 315 34.72 0.41 -4.77
N ASN A 316 35.85 0.07 -4.09
CA ASN A 316 36.14 -1.27 -3.56
C ASN A 316 36.43 -1.23 -2.06
N LEU A 317 35.41 -1.42 -1.24
CA LEU A 317 35.51 -1.54 0.23
C LEU A 317 35.97 -2.93 0.73
N LEU A 318 36.35 -3.83 -0.15
CA LEU A 318 36.81 -5.17 0.25
C LEU A 318 38.29 -5.13 0.66
N VAL A 319 38.53 -4.94 1.94
CA VAL A 319 39.85 -5.06 2.56
C VAL A 319 40.19 -6.54 2.74
N LEU A 320 41.30 -6.99 2.16
CA LEU A 320 41.83 -8.33 2.39
C LEU A 320 42.48 -8.40 3.77
N LYS A 321 41.70 -8.71 4.79
CA LYS A 321 42.22 -8.82 6.17
C LYS A 321 43.05 -10.07 6.34
N LYS A 322 44.36 -9.89 6.52
CA LYS A 322 45.31 -10.95 6.79
C LYS A 322 46.04 -10.67 8.12
N SER A 323 46.60 -11.70 8.73
CA SER A 323 47.53 -11.53 9.85
C SER A 323 48.85 -10.99 9.29
N ILE A 324 49.33 -9.88 9.83
CA ILE A 324 50.53 -9.16 9.41
C ILE A 324 51.50 -9.12 10.59
N ASP A 325 52.78 -9.40 10.33
CA ASP A 325 53.86 -9.15 11.30
C ASP A 325 54.04 -7.65 11.46
N ALA A 326 53.78 -7.12 12.66
CA ALA A 326 53.87 -5.72 12.97
C ALA A 326 55.30 -5.17 12.86
N ARG A 327 56.30 -6.00 13.25
CA ARG A 327 57.72 -5.64 13.13
C ARG A 327 58.13 -5.48 11.70
N GLU A 328 57.84 -6.46 10.83
CA GLU A 328 58.15 -6.40 9.40
C GLU A 328 57.53 -5.20 8.72
N LEU A 329 56.26 -4.87 9.08
CA LEU A 329 55.57 -3.71 8.54
C LEU A 329 56.27 -2.39 8.93
N LEU A 330 56.60 -2.19 10.22
CA LEU A 330 57.24 -0.97 10.68
C LEU A 330 58.67 -0.83 10.14
N GLU A 331 59.42 -1.93 10.06
CA GLU A 331 60.76 -1.93 9.47
C GLU A 331 60.73 -1.54 7.97
N LYS A 332 59.77 -2.05 7.20
CA LYS A 332 59.56 -1.66 5.80
C LYS A 332 59.23 -0.18 5.67
N VAL A 333 58.40 0.38 6.53
CA VAL A 333 58.06 1.81 6.53
C VAL A 333 59.29 2.65 6.88
N CYS A 334 60.05 2.30 7.91
CA CYS A 334 61.30 2.98 8.28
C CYS A 334 62.28 2.97 7.13
N ALA A 335 62.52 1.81 6.49
CA ALA A 335 63.40 1.68 5.34
C ALA A 335 63.00 2.60 4.18
N ALA A 336 61.68 2.63 3.87
CA ALA A 336 61.11 3.49 2.82
C ALA A 336 61.25 4.98 3.13
N MET A 337 61.25 5.39 4.40
CA MET A 337 61.31 6.78 4.81
C MET A 337 62.71 7.25 5.27
N THR A 338 63.73 6.37 5.30
CA THR A 338 65.08 6.66 5.76
C THR A 338 65.70 7.84 5.03
N GLN A 339 65.68 7.87 3.72
CA GLN A 339 66.28 8.95 2.92
C GLN A 339 65.62 10.32 3.23
N ALA A 340 64.31 10.36 3.40
CA ALA A 340 63.57 11.58 3.71
C ALA A 340 63.90 12.07 5.13
N ALA A 341 64.03 11.16 6.08
CA ALA A 341 64.34 11.45 7.49
C ALA A 341 65.79 11.91 7.63
N GLU A 342 66.75 11.21 6.99
CA GLU A 342 68.18 11.60 6.99
C GLU A 342 68.41 12.98 6.40
N GLY A 343 67.68 13.39 5.35
CA GLY A 343 67.72 14.71 4.77
C GLY A 343 67.43 15.84 5.75
N LYS A 344 66.73 15.55 6.86
CA LYS A 344 66.44 16.46 7.97
C LYS A 344 67.08 16.05 9.29
N ARG A 345 67.95 15.03 9.31
CA ARG A 345 68.56 14.47 10.52
C ARG A 345 67.51 14.05 11.55
N ILE A 346 66.40 13.50 11.11
CA ILE A 346 65.32 13.00 11.97
C ILE A 346 65.57 11.52 12.23
N GLU A 347 65.46 11.10 13.49
CA GLU A 347 65.54 9.73 13.90
C GLU A 347 64.17 9.05 13.87
N LEU A 348 64.05 7.89 13.21
CA LEU A 348 62.84 7.08 13.21
C LEU A 348 62.98 5.99 14.26
N GLN A 349 62.08 5.97 15.27
CA GLN A 349 62.04 4.99 16.32
C GLN A 349 60.78 4.14 16.25
N THR A 350 60.88 2.84 16.47
CA THR A 350 59.75 1.92 16.56
C THR A 350 59.52 1.42 17.98
N ASP A 351 58.26 1.43 18.44
CA ASP A 351 57.84 0.85 19.74
C ASP A 351 56.77 -0.21 19.49
N LEU A 352 57.19 -1.47 19.58
CA LEU A 352 56.38 -2.64 19.29
C LEU A 352 55.77 -3.17 20.59
N ARG A 353 54.47 -3.12 20.73
CA ARG A 353 53.67 -3.73 21.80
C ARG A 353 52.59 -4.65 21.24
N ALA A 354 52.65 -4.96 19.98
CA ALA A 354 51.88 -5.97 19.31
C ALA A 354 52.79 -6.71 18.33
N ASP A 355 52.77 -8.02 18.35
CA ASP A 355 53.54 -8.84 17.40
C ASP A 355 52.84 -8.99 16.06
N THR A 356 51.52 -9.07 16.09
CA THR A 356 50.69 -9.25 14.88
C THR A 356 49.55 -8.22 14.81
N LEU A 357 49.20 -7.80 13.60
CA LEU A 357 48.08 -6.96 13.30
C LEU A 357 47.16 -7.65 12.27
N THR A 358 45.87 -7.34 12.27
CA THR A 358 44.92 -7.86 11.28
C THR A 358 44.54 -6.75 10.31
N GLY A 359 44.80 -6.92 9.00
CA GLY A 359 44.47 -5.88 8.02
C GLY A 359 45.01 -6.19 6.65
N ASP A 360 44.95 -5.20 5.76
CA ASP A 360 45.58 -5.24 4.44
C ASP A 360 46.97 -4.59 4.53
N VAL A 361 48.01 -5.38 4.21
CA VAL A 361 49.42 -4.96 4.37
C VAL A 361 49.77 -3.72 3.51
N ASP A 362 49.24 -3.66 2.30
CA ASP A 362 49.53 -2.56 1.37
C ASP A 362 48.86 -1.27 1.79
N LEU A 363 47.63 -1.36 2.28
CA LEU A 363 46.89 -0.22 2.81
C LEU A 363 47.50 0.30 4.12
N LEU A 364 47.87 -0.60 5.04
CA LEU A 364 48.52 -0.20 6.30
C LEU A 364 49.92 0.40 6.05
N PHE A 365 50.70 -0.14 5.08
CA PHE A 365 51.95 0.43 4.63
C PHE A 365 51.74 1.83 4.05
N SER A 366 50.74 2.01 3.18
CA SER A 366 50.37 3.31 2.61
C SER A 366 49.96 4.32 3.68
N LEU A 367 49.19 3.90 4.68
CA LEU A 367 48.80 4.74 5.82
C LEU A 367 50.02 5.22 6.59
N LEU A 368 50.86 4.29 7.03
CA LEU A 368 52.04 4.61 7.83
C LEU A 368 53.03 5.49 7.08
N THR A 369 53.27 5.21 5.80
CA THR A 369 54.15 6.07 4.98
C THR A 369 53.62 7.48 4.79
N ASN A 370 52.29 7.65 4.59
CA ASN A 370 51.67 8.98 4.52
C ASN A 370 51.74 9.72 5.87
N LEU A 371 51.49 9.05 7.03
CA LEU A 371 51.59 9.65 8.34
C LEU A 371 53.08 10.05 8.64
N THR A 372 54.03 9.17 8.33
CA THR A 372 55.44 9.43 8.57
C THR A 372 55.96 10.54 7.66
N ASP A 373 55.58 10.59 6.37
CA ASP A 373 55.94 11.72 5.47
C ASP A 373 55.41 13.08 5.99
N ASN A 374 54.20 13.10 6.50
CA ASN A 374 53.61 14.29 7.14
C ASN A 374 54.39 14.69 8.39
N ALA A 375 54.74 13.74 9.25
CA ALA A 375 55.54 13.93 10.44
C ALA A 375 56.93 14.49 10.13
N ILE A 376 57.63 13.94 9.14
CA ILE A 376 58.94 14.45 8.66
C ILE A 376 58.83 15.88 8.13
N LYS A 377 57.77 16.21 7.37
CA LYS A 377 57.55 17.58 6.87
C LYS A 377 57.26 18.59 7.94
N ALA A 378 56.51 18.20 8.99
CA ALA A 378 56.12 19.09 10.09
C ALA A 378 57.21 19.30 11.13
N SER A 379 58.13 18.32 11.28
CA SER A 379 59.15 18.32 12.33
C SER A 379 60.37 19.18 12.00
N PRO A 380 61.00 19.86 12.95
CA PRO A 380 62.32 20.48 12.80
C PRO A 380 63.43 19.45 12.67
N GLU A 381 64.61 19.91 12.32
CA GLU A 381 65.80 19.03 12.26
C GLU A 381 66.19 18.53 13.67
N ASN A 382 66.86 17.37 13.70
CA ASN A 382 67.36 16.70 14.91
C ASN A 382 66.24 16.31 15.90
N THR A 383 65.08 15.91 15.42
CA THR A 383 63.95 15.44 16.22
C THR A 383 63.71 13.92 16.03
N ILE A 384 62.88 13.37 16.85
CA ILE A 384 62.54 11.94 16.82
C ILE A 384 61.07 11.79 16.35
N ILE A 385 60.83 10.86 15.41
CA ILE A 385 59.49 10.42 15.06
C ILE A 385 59.33 8.97 15.53
N ARG A 386 58.26 8.72 16.29
CA ARG A 386 58.00 7.39 16.83
C ARG A 386 56.81 6.74 16.16
N LEU A 387 57.01 5.52 15.65
CA LEU A 387 55.97 4.63 15.12
C LEU A 387 55.67 3.57 16.17
N THR A 388 54.42 3.44 16.56
CA THR A 388 54.00 2.49 17.58
C THR A 388 52.93 1.55 17.04
N ALA A 389 53.01 0.25 17.38
CA ALA A 389 51.99 -0.72 17.14
C ALA A 389 51.53 -1.32 18.44
N THR A 390 50.28 -1.20 18.81
CA THR A 390 49.71 -1.69 20.07
C THR A 390 48.45 -2.53 19.83
N GLN A 391 48.23 -3.53 20.69
CA GLN A 391 47.02 -4.31 20.68
C GLN A 391 46.37 -4.25 22.04
N GLY A 392 45.14 -3.77 22.10
CA GLY A 392 44.26 -3.82 23.28
C GLY A 392 43.44 -5.11 23.32
N ARG A 393 42.42 -5.15 24.18
CA ARG A 393 41.53 -6.31 24.31
C ARG A 393 40.67 -6.48 23.03
N ASP A 394 40.09 -5.39 22.53
CA ASP A 394 39.12 -5.43 21.43
C ASP A 394 39.57 -4.59 20.22
N THR A 395 40.71 -3.91 20.31
CA THR A 395 41.20 -3.01 19.27
C THR A 395 42.69 -3.14 19.03
N GLN A 396 43.08 -2.82 17.81
CA GLN A 396 44.46 -2.63 17.39
C GLN A 396 44.69 -1.14 17.09
N THR A 397 45.90 -0.67 17.33
CA THR A 397 46.24 0.73 17.12
C THR A 397 47.62 0.86 16.49
N LEU A 398 47.71 1.67 15.42
CA LEU A 398 48.96 2.14 14.83
C LEU A 398 49.04 3.66 15.07
N THR A 399 50.12 4.14 15.64
CA THR A 399 50.30 5.57 15.94
C THR A 399 51.63 6.06 15.41
N VAL A 400 51.62 7.28 14.80
CA VAL A 400 52.83 8.03 14.45
C VAL A 400 52.82 9.29 15.27
N ILE A 401 53.94 9.53 16.00
CA ILE A 401 54.11 10.65 16.92
C ILE A 401 55.27 11.49 16.44
N ASP A 402 55.05 12.78 16.22
CA ASP A 402 56.06 13.76 15.81
C ASP A 402 56.25 14.87 16.85
N GLN A 403 57.37 15.59 16.74
CA GLN A 403 57.71 16.77 17.53
C GLN A 403 57.64 18.05 16.65
N GLY A 404 56.65 18.10 15.76
CA GLY A 404 56.50 19.16 14.78
C GLY A 404 55.78 20.40 15.28
N SER A 405 55.34 21.21 14.34
CA SER A 405 54.65 22.51 14.62
C SER A 405 53.28 22.36 15.29
N GLY A 406 52.71 21.18 15.31
CA GLY A 406 51.34 20.91 15.77
C GLY A 406 50.28 21.47 14.85
N ILE A 407 49.02 21.17 15.19
CA ILE A 407 47.79 21.54 14.45
C ILE A 407 46.90 22.34 15.41
N PRO A 408 46.39 23.52 15.02
CA PRO A 408 45.42 24.29 15.81
C PRO A 408 44.14 23.47 16.06
N ALA A 409 43.58 23.55 17.28
CA ALA A 409 42.44 22.74 17.70
C ALA A 409 41.19 22.94 16.80
N ASP A 410 40.95 24.16 16.33
CA ASP A 410 39.87 24.54 15.44
C ASP A 410 40.00 23.93 14.02
N LYS A 411 41.17 23.38 13.67
CA LYS A 411 41.50 22.84 12.36
C LYS A 411 41.64 21.32 12.35
N ILE A 412 41.67 20.66 13.51
CA ILE A 412 41.82 19.20 13.61
C ILE A 412 40.75 18.45 12.80
N ALA A 413 39.49 18.88 12.87
CA ALA A 413 38.38 18.24 12.12
C ALA A 413 38.50 18.43 10.60
N LEU A 414 39.22 19.46 10.15
CA LEU A 414 39.33 19.81 8.73
C LEU A 414 40.55 19.17 8.03
N VAL A 415 41.60 18.77 8.78
CA VAL A 415 42.83 18.26 8.19
C VAL A 415 42.68 16.91 7.50
N THR A 416 41.62 16.21 7.78
CA THR A 416 41.23 14.94 7.08
C THR A 416 40.39 15.16 5.81
N GLU A 417 39.94 16.41 5.58
CA GLU A 417 39.25 16.76 4.33
C GLU A 417 40.26 16.76 3.16
N PRO A 418 39.87 16.19 1.99
CA PRO A 418 40.72 16.20 0.81
C PRO A 418 41.12 17.61 0.40
N PHE A 419 42.41 17.80 0.06
CA PHE A 419 43.03 19.08 -0.35
C PHE A 419 43.07 20.17 0.72
N TYR A 420 42.60 19.89 1.96
CA TYR A 420 42.69 20.85 3.05
C TYR A 420 44.15 21.00 3.54
N ARG A 421 44.53 22.20 3.89
CA ARG A 421 45.89 22.54 4.33
C ARG A 421 45.85 23.68 5.35
N VAL A 422 46.48 23.50 6.50
CA VAL A 422 46.53 24.49 7.59
C VAL A 422 47.26 25.75 7.13
N ASP A 423 48.38 25.61 6.38
CA ASP A 423 49.13 26.72 5.79
C ASP A 423 49.40 26.42 4.32
N LYS A 424 48.73 27.16 3.42
CA LYS A 424 48.83 27.00 1.96
C LYS A 424 50.20 27.40 1.39
N ALA A 425 50.89 28.38 2.00
CA ALA A 425 52.14 28.90 1.50
C ALA A 425 53.32 27.97 1.84
N ARG A 426 53.44 27.57 3.11
CA ARG A 426 54.48 26.67 3.60
C ARG A 426 54.38 25.27 2.98
N SER A 427 53.16 24.77 2.88
CA SER A 427 52.90 23.42 2.37
C SER A 427 53.16 23.30 0.84
N ARG A 428 53.05 24.40 0.05
CA ARG A 428 53.44 24.38 -1.39
C ARG A 428 54.92 24.13 -1.59
N LYS A 429 55.79 24.75 -0.78
CA LYS A 429 57.24 24.53 -0.82
C LYS A 429 57.63 23.11 -0.41
N LEU A 430 56.84 22.42 0.42
CA LEU A 430 57.10 21.08 0.92
C LEU A 430 56.41 19.99 0.10
N GLY A 431 55.75 20.34 -1.03
CA GLY A 431 55.23 19.37 -2.02
C GLY A 431 53.99 18.55 -1.60
N GLY A 432 53.25 18.98 -0.57
CA GLY A 432 52.05 18.29 -0.07
C GLY A 432 50.79 18.67 -0.85
N ALA A 433 50.04 17.72 -1.38
CA ALA A 433 48.76 17.94 -2.11
C ALA A 433 47.55 18.02 -1.20
N GLY A 434 47.68 17.78 0.15
CA GLY A 434 46.58 17.74 1.07
C GLY A 434 45.67 16.49 0.96
N LEU A 435 46.21 15.43 0.33
CA LEU A 435 45.46 14.14 0.15
C LEU A 435 45.91 13.05 1.12
N GLY A 436 47.02 13.21 1.85
CA GLY A 436 47.60 12.16 2.68
C GLY A 436 46.72 11.78 3.86
N LEU A 437 46.21 12.75 4.64
CA LEU A 437 45.37 12.48 5.79
C LEU A 437 43.96 12.02 5.39
N SER A 438 43.39 12.49 4.29
CA SER A 438 42.11 11.98 3.77
C SER A 438 42.23 10.53 3.33
N LEU A 439 43.37 10.15 2.69
CA LEU A 439 43.64 8.74 2.38
C LEU A 439 43.79 7.89 3.64
N CYS A 440 44.49 8.39 4.66
CA CYS A 440 44.57 7.69 5.93
C CYS A 440 43.22 7.49 6.62
N GLN A 441 42.34 8.50 6.56
CA GLN A 441 40.95 8.41 7.06
C GLN A 441 40.16 7.32 6.33
N MET A 442 40.28 7.25 4.99
CA MET A 442 39.59 6.22 4.20
C MET A 442 40.15 4.82 4.48
N ILE A 443 41.45 4.67 4.64
CA ILE A 443 42.08 3.39 5.05
C ILE A 443 41.56 2.95 6.39
N ALA A 444 41.45 3.85 7.37
CA ALA A 444 40.91 3.55 8.68
C ALA A 444 39.44 3.09 8.60
N GLN A 445 38.61 3.79 7.83
CA GLN A 445 37.20 3.43 7.61
C GLN A 445 37.05 2.07 6.91
N ALA A 446 37.88 1.79 5.90
CA ALA A 446 37.89 0.51 5.18
C ALA A 446 38.22 -0.68 6.09
N HIS A 447 39.01 -0.47 7.15
CA HIS A 447 39.29 -1.46 8.19
C HIS A 447 38.24 -1.52 9.31
N GLY A 448 37.13 -0.73 9.20
CA GLY A 448 36.10 -0.62 10.21
C GLY A 448 36.54 0.18 11.46
N GLY A 449 37.59 0.99 11.30
CA GLY A 449 38.18 1.79 12.35
C GLY A 449 37.98 3.30 12.14
N ARG A 450 38.74 4.08 12.91
CA ARG A 450 38.77 5.55 12.85
C ARG A 450 40.20 6.06 12.97
N LEU A 451 40.43 7.30 12.45
CA LEU A 451 41.64 8.07 12.68
C LEU A 451 41.41 9.02 13.86
N GLU A 452 42.32 9.02 14.82
CA GLU A 452 42.28 9.93 15.96
C GLU A 452 43.54 10.81 15.93
N ILE A 453 43.34 12.15 16.06
CA ILE A 453 44.43 13.14 15.98
C ILE A 453 44.50 13.91 17.30
N GLN A 454 45.64 13.83 17.95
CA GLN A 454 45.96 14.58 19.16
C GLN A 454 47.12 15.49 18.83
N SER A 455 46.93 16.83 18.94
CA SER A 455 47.93 17.80 18.55
C SER A 455 47.87 19.05 19.38
N GLU A 456 49.04 19.62 19.70
CA GLU A 456 49.18 20.89 20.37
C GLU A 456 50.25 21.74 19.65
N ILE A 457 49.92 22.98 19.42
CA ILE A 457 50.83 23.90 18.70
C ILE A 457 52.18 23.98 19.42
N GLY A 458 53.26 23.70 18.67
CA GLY A 458 54.64 23.75 19.17
C GLY A 458 55.10 22.52 19.98
N LYS A 459 54.20 21.53 20.24
CA LYS A 459 54.58 20.30 20.96
C LYS A 459 54.60 19.07 20.02
N GLY A 460 53.95 19.16 18.87
CA GLY A 460 53.88 18.05 17.90
C GLY A 460 52.48 17.47 17.72
N THR A 461 52.44 16.33 17.01
CA THR A 461 51.19 15.66 16.70
C THR A 461 51.32 14.13 16.88
N ALA A 462 50.32 13.51 17.45
CA ALA A 462 50.13 12.08 17.47
C ALA A 462 48.89 11.73 16.64
N ILE A 463 49.04 10.91 15.62
CA ILE A 463 47.96 10.41 14.76
C ILE A 463 47.87 8.91 14.90
N SER A 464 46.69 8.44 15.34
CA SER A 464 46.42 7.03 15.63
C SER A 464 45.32 6.50 14.72
N MET A 465 45.55 5.41 14.06
CA MET A 465 44.51 4.57 13.48
C MET A 465 44.12 3.51 14.50
N ILE A 466 42.83 3.46 14.84
CA ILE A 466 42.26 2.51 15.79
C ILE A 466 41.18 1.70 15.05
N TRP A 467 41.31 0.38 15.05
CA TRP A 467 40.33 -0.49 14.41
C TRP A 467 40.08 -1.75 15.25
N PRO A 468 38.92 -2.42 15.09
CA PRO A 468 38.55 -3.57 15.89
C PRO A 468 39.46 -4.78 15.59
N LEU A 469 39.79 -5.53 16.66
CA LEU A 469 40.36 -6.86 16.54
C LEU A 469 39.19 -7.82 16.16
N GLU A 470 39.21 -8.40 14.96
CA GLU A 470 38.21 -9.42 14.63
C GLU A 470 38.46 -10.66 15.50
N GLU A 471 37.44 -11.07 16.27
CA GLU A 471 37.40 -12.38 16.88
C GLU A 471 37.58 -13.45 15.80
N LYS A 472 38.56 -14.37 16.01
CA LYS A 472 38.64 -15.58 15.20
C LYS A 472 37.34 -16.34 15.42
N HIS A 473 36.41 -16.29 14.47
CA HIS A 473 35.36 -17.30 14.38
C HIS A 473 36.11 -18.65 14.21
N HIS A 474 36.22 -19.42 15.27
CA HIS A 474 36.52 -20.84 15.20
C HIS A 474 35.33 -21.47 14.42
N GLU A 475 35.57 -21.86 13.16
CA GLU A 475 34.78 -22.88 12.49
C GLU A 475 34.87 -24.23 13.20
#